data_86dacb02473fe854ed4b6ec7dde585d5
#
_entry.id   86dacb02473fe854ed4b6ec7dde585d5
#
_cell.length_a   1.000
_cell.length_b   1.000
_cell.length_c   1.000
_cell.angle_alpha   90.00
_cell.angle_beta   90.00
_cell.angle_gamma   90.00
#
_symmetry.space_group_name_H-M   'P 1'
#
loop_
_entity.id
_entity.type
_entity.pdbx_description
1 polymer ?
#
loop_
_entity_poly.entity_id
_entity_poly.type
_entity_poly.pdbx_seq_one_letter_code
_entity_poly.pdbx_strand_id
1 'polypeptide(L)'
;MSRLDIKSPSRAQTVVDNLYRDVERRIAASPPGLCPVDMSLAFLHLCHAQSCGKCVPCRIGLGQLSKLIATVLDGTADMGTIDIIEKTARTTLNTADCAIGRDAARLVLDGLEGFRDDYEEHIQHHRCLAGLQLPVPCVALCPAGVDVPGYMALVGEGRCADAVRLIRKDNPFPTACAYICEHPCEARCRRNMIDDAINIRGLKRYAVDHAGDVPQPACAPPTGKKVAIIGGGPSGLSCAYYLALMGHKVTVFEEREKLGGMLRYGIPSYRFPRQLLDAEIESILSLGIEAHTGTTVGVDVWVEELQKEYDCLYIAIGAHQDKKVGIPGEDSKNVMSAVEMLRSIGDDVMPNFSGKQVVVIGGGNVAMDVTRSSIRLGADKVTCVYRRRIEDMTALPDEVTGAMAEGAEIQTLMAPVRIEADEDGCTAALWVQPQIIGEADKSGRPRPNKADLPEVRIPADIIVVAIGQGIEIQGFEQAGVPIKRGVFVAGLSGQVGDMDNLFAGGDCVTGPATAIRAIAAGKVAAANIDVHLGFQHEIEVDVDIPSPRLNNRGPHGRINTTEREACERRCDFEDIEYGLTEEGARTEASRCLRCDHFGYGIFRGGRNVKW
;
A
#
# COMPACT_ATOMS: atom_id res chain seq x y z
N MET A 1 -61.75 -26.66 -25.57
CA MET A 1 -61.34 -25.47 -24.76
C MET A 1 -60.07 -25.82 -24.00
N SER A 2 -58.93 -25.30 -24.42
CA SER A 2 -57.71 -25.48 -23.70
C SER A 2 -57.74 -24.61 -22.40
N ARG A 3 -57.71 -25.24 -21.26
CA ARG A 3 -57.53 -24.52 -20.00
C ARG A 3 -56.08 -24.00 -19.96
N LEU A 4 -55.93 -22.71 -20.00
CA LEU A 4 -54.67 -22.06 -19.70
C LEU A 4 -54.40 -22.23 -18.20
N ASP A 5 -53.44 -23.07 -17.83
CA ASP A 5 -52.94 -23.17 -16.45
C ASP A 5 -52.00 -21.97 -16.18
N ILE A 6 -52.52 -20.95 -15.53
CA ILE A 6 -51.73 -19.81 -15.06
C ILE A 6 -51.12 -20.22 -13.75
N LYS A 7 -49.84 -20.59 -13.75
CA LYS A 7 -49.04 -20.83 -12.56
C LYS A 7 -48.54 -19.49 -11.99
N SER A 8 -49.23 -18.95 -11.02
CA SER A 8 -48.70 -17.84 -10.22
C SER A 8 -47.81 -18.38 -9.09
N PRO A 9 -46.64 -17.83 -8.85
CA PRO A 9 -45.78 -18.24 -7.71
C PRO A 9 -46.53 -18.02 -6.39
N SER A 10 -46.40 -18.96 -5.47
CA SER A 10 -46.96 -18.80 -4.13
C SER A 10 -46.26 -17.64 -3.41
N ARG A 11 -46.92 -17.03 -2.40
CA ARG A 11 -46.28 -15.99 -1.56
C ARG A 11 -44.98 -16.47 -0.94
N ALA A 12 -44.90 -17.72 -0.52
CA ALA A 12 -43.69 -18.34 0.01
C ALA A 12 -42.58 -18.42 -1.07
N GLN A 13 -42.92 -18.78 -2.31
CA GLN A 13 -41.94 -18.81 -3.41
C GLN A 13 -41.41 -17.43 -3.72
N THR A 14 -42.26 -16.40 -3.74
CA THR A 14 -41.80 -15.01 -3.95
C THR A 14 -40.85 -14.54 -2.87
N VAL A 15 -41.08 -14.92 -1.59
CA VAL A 15 -40.17 -14.60 -0.48
C VAL A 15 -38.82 -15.29 -0.71
N VAL A 16 -38.79 -16.57 -1.04
CA VAL A 16 -37.56 -17.32 -1.31
C VAL A 16 -36.78 -16.73 -2.47
N ASP A 17 -37.44 -16.39 -3.57
CA ASP A 17 -36.80 -15.77 -4.74
C ASP A 17 -36.17 -14.43 -4.40
N ASN A 18 -36.75 -13.65 -3.48
CA ASN A 18 -36.16 -12.43 -2.97
C ASN A 18 -34.94 -12.70 -2.09
N LEU A 19 -34.99 -13.73 -1.24
CA LEU A 19 -33.86 -14.14 -0.41
C LEU A 19 -32.66 -14.62 -1.25
N TYR A 20 -32.90 -15.39 -2.31
CA TYR A 20 -31.85 -15.75 -3.26
C TYR A 20 -31.22 -14.52 -3.93
N ARG A 21 -32.04 -13.55 -4.36
CA ARG A 21 -31.51 -12.29 -4.91
C ARG A 21 -30.69 -11.50 -3.91
N ASP A 22 -31.04 -11.53 -2.64
CA ASP A 22 -30.26 -10.89 -1.58
C ASP A 22 -28.93 -11.61 -1.33
N VAL A 23 -28.92 -12.96 -1.41
CA VAL A 23 -27.68 -13.75 -1.36
C VAL A 23 -26.80 -13.48 -2.58
N GLU A 24 -27.37 -13.46 -3.80
CA GLU A 24 -26.66 -13.10 -5.03
C GLU A 24 -26.02 -11.71 -4.97
N ARG A 25 -26.74 -10.72 -4.42
CA ARG A 25 -26.18 -9.37 -4.19
C ARG A 25 -25.01 -9.39 -3.21
N ARG A 26 -25.09 -10.17 -2.13
CA ARG A 26 -24.00 -10.33 -1.17
C ARG A 26 -22.79 -11.02 -1.81
N ILE A 27 -23.01 -12.04 -2.65
CA ILE A 27 -21.95 -12.70 -3.42
C ILE A 27 -21.30 -11.72 -4.40
N ALA A 28 -22.09 -10.94 -5.14
CA ALA A 28 -21.59 -9.95 -6.09
C ALA A 28 -20.83 -8.79 -5.40
N ALA A 29 -21.26 -8.39 -4.20
CA ALA A 29 -20.61 -7.35 -3.41
C ALA A 29 -19.38 -7.84 -2.62
N SER A 30 -19.18 -9.16 -2.52
CA SER A 30 -18.07 -9.78 -1.82
C SER A 30 -17.01 -10.23 -2.82
N PRO A 31 -15.72 -10.06 -2.52
CA PRO A 31 -14.68 -10.65 -3.36
C PRO A 31 -14.87 -12.17 -3.45
N PRO A 32 -14.43 -12.81 -4.55
CA PRO A 32 -14.47 -14.24 -4.69
C PRO A 32 -13.84 -14.92 -3.45
N GLY A 33 -14.42 -16.00 -2.94
CA GLY A 33 -13.97 -16.76 -1.78
C GLY A 33 -14.84 -16.64 -0.55
N LEU A 34 -16.12 -16.50 -0.73
CA LEU A 34 -17.07 -16.74 0.36
C LEU A 34 -16.98 -18.21 0.79
N CYS A 35 -16.89 -18.41 2.10
CA CYS A 35 -16.97 -19.75 2.67
C CYS A 35 -18.36 -20.35 2.39
N PRO A 36 -18.47 -21.52 1.72
CA PRO A 36 -19.75 -22.15 1.41
C PRO A 36 -20.53 -22.52 2.67
N VAL A 37 -19.83 -22.86 3.74
CA VAL A 37 -20.42 -23.20 5.05
C VAL A 37 -21.08 -21.98 5.69
N ASP A 38 -20.41 -20.83 5.67
CA ASP A 38 -20.95 -19.56 6.19
C ASP A 38 -22.13 -19.06 5.35
N MET A 39 -22.06 -19.22 4.03
CA MET A 39 -23.18 -18.90 3.13
C MET A 39 -24.44 -19.73 3.44
N SER A 40 -24.26 -21.03 3.67
CA SER A 40 -25.35 -21.92 4.06
C SER A 40 -26.00 -21.47 5.37
N LEU A 41 -25.19 -21.11 6.37
CA LEU A 41 -25.68 -20.57 7.64
C LEU A 41 -26.40 -19.24 7.47
N ALA A 42 -25.84 -18.30 6.71
CA ALA A 42 -26.44 -17.01 6.48
C ALA A 42 -27.83 -17.13 5.81
N PHE A 43 -27.96 -18.00 4.81
CA PHE A 43 -29.24 -18.24 4.14
C PHE A 43 -30.26 -18.93 5.06
N LEU A 44 -29.82 -19.89 5.88
CA LEU A 44 -30.69 -20.51 6.90
C LEU A 44 -31.24 -19.46 7.86
N HIS A 45 -30.43 -18.53 8.34
CA HIS A 45 -30.88 -17.45 9.24
C HIS A 45 -31.91 -16.56 8.56
N LEU A 46 -31.67 -16.18 7.29
CA LEU A 46 -32.64 -15.38 6.53
C LEU A 46 -33.99 -16.11 6.35
N CYS A 47 -33.96 -17.40 5.99
CA CYS A 47 -35.16 -18.22 5.85
C CYS A 47 -35.87 -18.42 7.19
N HIS A 48 -35.13 -18.66 8.27
CA HIS A 48 -35.70 -18.84 9.61
C HIS A 48 -36.41 -17.57 10.09
N ALA A 49 -35.81 -16.39 9.86
CA ALA A 49 -36.40 -15.10 10.18
C ALA A 49 -37.71 -14.82 9.38
N GLN A 50 -37.82 -15.36 8.18
CA GLN A 50 -39.01 -15.22 7.32
C GLN A 50 -40.03 -16.37 7.50
N SER A 51 -39.72 -17.37 8.32
CA SER A 51 -40.61 -18.50 8.54
C SER A 51 -41.87 -18.07 9.32
N CYS A 52 -43.02 -18.64 8.95
CA CYS A 52 -44.28 -18.39 9.67
C CYS A 52 -44.40 -19.17 10.99
N GLY A 53 -43.44 -20.07 11.29
CA GLY A 53 -43.42 -20.90 12.51
C GLY A 53 -44.51 -21.96 12.61
N LYS A 54 -45.36 -22.15 11.57
CA LYS A 54 -46.51 -23.05 11.58
C LYS A 54 -46.09 -24.52 11.60
N CYS A 55 -45.24 -24.94 10.68
CA CYS A 55 -44.81 -26.34 10.60
C CYS A 55 -43.56 -26.62 11.45
N VAL A 56 -43.44 -27.84 11.95
CA VAL A 56 -42.31 -28.30 12.79
C VAL A 56 -40.98 -28.23 12.05
N PRO A 57 -40.87 -28.62 10.75
CA PRO A 57 -39.64 -28.57 10.01
C PRO A 57 -39.00 -27.17 9.96
N CYS A 58 -39.79 -26.12 9.74
CA CYS A 58 -39.25 -24.73 9.80
C CYS A 58 -38.93 -24.31 11.23
N ARG A 59 -39.86 -24.53 12.17
CA ARG A 59 -39.73 -24.02 13.54
C ARG A 59 -38.57 -24.65 14.31
N ILE A 60 -38.33 -25.95 14.11
CA ILE A 60 -37.29 -26.73 14.82
C ILE A 60 -36.14 -27.08 13.88
N GLY A 61 -36.44 -27.60 12.68
CA GLY A 61 -35.42 -28.12 11.76
C GLY A 61 -34.44 -27.06 11.28
N LEU A 62 -34.89 -25.85 10.89
CA LEU A 62 -33.99 -24.77 10.50
C LEU A 62 -33.11 -24.30 11.64
N GLY A 63 -33.68 -24.21 12.86
CA GLY A 63 -32.92 -23.86 14.06
C GLY A 63 -31.86 -24.92 14.43
N GLN A 64 -32.15 -26.20 14.24
CA GLN A 64 -31.16 -27.27 14.44
C GLN A 64 -30.06 -27.24 13.39
N LEU A 65 -30.40 -27.09 12.11
CA LEU A 65 -29.44 -26.95 11.03
C LEU A 65 -28.50 -25.75 11.28
N SER A 66 -29.05 -24.61 11.66
CA SER A 66 -28.24 -23.42 11.97
C SER A 66 -27.24 -23.68 13.11
N LYS A 67 -27.66 -24.37 14.18
CA LYS A 67 -26.77 -24.73 15.28
C LYS A 67 -25.66 -25.69 14.86
N LEU A 68 -26.02 -26.75 14.11
CA LEU A 68 -25.04 -27.73 13.63
C LEU A 68 -24.01 -27.11 12.70
N ILE A 69 -24.44 -26.26 11.75
CA ILE A 69 -23.50 -25.57 10.86
C ILE A 69 -22.65 -24.53 11.63
N ALA A 70 -23.21 -23.88 12.64
CA ALA A 70 -22.44 -23.01 13.52
C ALA A 70 -21.31 -23.77 14.25
N THR A 71 -21.56 -25.00 14.74
CA THR A 71 -20.50 -25.82 15.36
C THR A 71 -19.38 -26.19 14.38
N VAL A 72 -19.69 -26.38 13.08
CA VAL A 72 -18.66 -26.55 12.04
C VAL A 72 -17.80 -25.30 11.91
N LEU A 73 -18.42 -24.12 11.86
CA LEU A 73 -17.72 -22.83 11.75
C LEU A 73 -16.96 -22.47 13.03
N ASP A 74 -17.44 -22.90 14.21
CA ASP A 74 -16.77 -22.66 15.49
C ASP A 74 -15.66 -23.69 15.79
N GLY A 75 -15.48 -24.70 14.93
CA GLY A 75 -14.48 -25.75 15.10
C GLY A 75 -14.75 -26.72 16.25
N THR A 76 -16.00 -26.80 16.71
CA THR A 76 -16.41 -27.70 17.81
C THR A 76 -17.14 -28.94 17.29
N ALA A 77 -17.41 -29.02 15.99
CA ALA A 77 -18.03 -30.16 15.34
C ALA A 77 -17.05 -31.33 15.19
N ASP A 78 -17.57 -32.55 15.10
CA ASP A 78 -16.86 -33.76 14.68
C ASP A 78 -17.33 -34.21 13.27
N MET A 79 -16.65 -35.19 12.69
CA MET A 79 -17.01 -35.71 11.35
C MET A 79 -18.41 -36.32 11.29
N GLY A 80 -18.95 -36.83 12.38
CA GLY A 80 -20.33 -37.34 12.47
C GLY A 80 -21.37 -36.21 12.37
N THR A 81 -20.97 -34.98 12.66
CA THR A 81 -21.86 -33.80 12.54
C THR A 81 -22.33 -33.58 11.10
N ILE A 82 -21.50 -33.89 10.11
CA ILE A 82 -21.86 -33.78 8.67
C ILE A 82 -23.07 -34.70 8.35
N ASP A 83 -23.04 -35.93 8.81
CA ASP A 83 -24.13 -36.90 8.60
C ASP A 83 -25.43 -36.42 9.27
N ILE A 84 -25.31 -35.81 10.44
CA ILE A 84 -26.46 -35.26 11.18
C ILE A 84 -27.03 -34.05 10.42
N ILE A 85 -26.19 -33.16 9.89
CA ILE A 85 -26.61 -32.01 9.04
C ILE A 85 -27.37 -32.54 7.81
N GLU A 86 -26.78 -33.52 7.10
CA GLU A 86 -27.39 -34.09 5.90
C GLU A 86 -28.75 -34.70 6.18
N LYS A 87 -28.84 -35.56 7.22
CA LYS A 87 -30.09 -36.21 7.63
C LYS A 87 -31.15 -35.20 8.06
N THR A 88 -30.76 -34.17 8.79
CA THR A 88 -31.68 -33.10 9.25
C THR A 88 -32.18 -32.27 8.07
N ALA A 89 -31.29 -31.92 7.15
CA ALA A 89 -31.65 -31.19 5.94
C ALA A 89 -32.58 -32.01 5.04
N ARG A 90 -32.30 -33.29 4.77
CA ARG A 90 -33.18 -34.20 4.01
C ARG A 90 -34.57 -34.33 4.64
N THR A 91 -34.61 -34.48 5.97
CA THR A 91 -35.86 -34.54 6.72
C THR A 91 -36.66 -33.24 6.56
N THR A 92 -36.02 -32.10 6.75
CA THR A 92 -36.66 -30.78 6.61
C THR A 92 -37.14 -30.54 5.18
N LEU A 93 -36.34 -30.88 4.16
CA LEU A 93 -36.72 -30.77 2.74
C LEU A 93 -38.00 -31.55 2.43
N ASN A 94 -38.11 -32.80 2.91
CA ASN A 94 -39.20 -33.69 2.61
C ASN A 94 -40.49 -33.43 3.41
N THR A 95 -40.38 -32.75 4.54
CA THR A 95 -41.50 -32.56 5.47
C THR A 95 -41.97 -31.12 5.66
N ALA A 96 -41.24 -30.13 5.11
CA ALA A 96 -41.64 -28.73 5.16
C ALA A 96 -42.87 -28.47 4.23
N ASP A 97 -43.85 -27.71 4.76
CA ASP A 97 -45.09 -27.43 4.06
C ASP A 97 -44.93 -26.43 2.89
N CYS A 98 -43.90 -25.61 2.90
CA CYS A 98 -43.76 -24.53 1.91
C CYS A 98 -42.31 -24.34 1.43
N ALA A 99 -42.13 -23.50 0.41
CA ALA A 99 -40.84 -23.19 -0.20
C ALA A 99 -39.77 -22.72 0.78
N ILE A 100 -40.10 -21.91 1.79
CA ILE A 100 -39.12 -21.36 2.75
C ILE A 100 -38.33 -22.48 3.43
N GLY A 101 -39.02 -23.47 4.00
CA GLY A 101 -38.36 -24.59 4.68
C GLY A 101 -37.65 -25.55 3.71
N ARG A 102 -38.28 -25.80 2.53
CA ARG A 102 -37.69 -26.71 1.51
C ARG A 102 -36.41 -26.12 0.91
N ASP A 103 -36.43 -24.88 0.48
CA ASP A 103 -35.31 -24.27 -0.22
C ASP A 103 -34.16 -23.94 0.75
N ALA A 104 -34.47 -23.59 2.02
CA ALA A 104 -33.45 -23.49 3.05
C ALA A 104 -32.69 -24.80 3.25
N ALA A 105 -33.42 -25.93 3.34
CA ALA A 105 -32.82 -27.25 3.49
C ALA A 105 -32.10 -27.72 2.22
N ARG A 106 -32.65 -27.40 1.04
CA ARG A 106 -32.02 -27.70 -0.26
C ARG A 106 -30.68 -27.02 -0.39
N LEU A 107 -30.56 -25.72 -0.08
CA LEU A 107 -29.27 -25.00 -0.15
C LEU A 107 -28.19 -25.64 0.74
N VAL A 108 -28.57 -26.15 1.91
CA VAL A 108 -27.62 -26.86 2.78
C VAL A 108 -27.17 -28.17 2.12
N LEU A 109 -28.08 -28.93 1.51
CA LEU A 109 -27.74 -30.18 0.80
C LEU A 109 -26.86 -29.90 -0.43
N ASP A 110 -27.19 -28.90 -1.22
CA ASP A 110 -26.40 -28.47 -2.36
C ASP A 110 -25.00 -28.02 -1.92
N GLY A 111 -24.90 -27.32 -0.78
CA GLY A 111 -23.65 -26.95 -0.15
C GLY A 111 -22.81 -28.16 0.27
N LEU A 112 -23.41 -29.16 0.89
CA LEU A 112 -22.74 -30.42 1.27
C LEU A 112 -22.33 -31.24 0.04
N GLU A 113 -23.15 -31.28 -1.01
CA GLU A 113 -22.83 -32.02 -2.23
C GLU A 113 -21.69 -31.37 -3.03
N GLY A 114 -21.72 -30.04 -3.15
CA GLY A 114 -20.76 -29.29 -3.96
C GLY A 114 -19.44 -28.94 -3.23
N PHE A 115 -19.45 -28.86 -1.89
CA PHE A 115 -18.35 -28.32 -1.07
C PHE A 115 -18.12 -29.13 0.19
N ARG A 116 -18.25 -30.45 0.12
CA ARG A 116 -18.09 -31.34 1.28
C ARG A 116 -16.71 -31.23 1.91
N ASP A 117 -15.69 -31.08 1.08
CA ASP A 117 -14.31 -30.88 1.49
C ASP A 117 -14.12 -29.57 2.30
N ASP A 118 -14.86 -28.50 2.02
CA ASP A 118 -14.86 -27.30 2.88
C ASP A 118 -15.39 -27.59 4.29
N TYR A 119 -16.46 -28.37 4.43
CA TYR A 119 -16.98 -28.78 5.74
C TYR A 119 -15.98 -29.65 6.49
N GLU A 120 -15.35 -30.61 5.81
CA GLU A 120 -14.34 -31.51 6.38
C GLU A 120 -13.09 -30.77 6.84
N GLU A 121 -12.58 -29.83 6.03
CA GLU A 121 -11.43 -29.00 6.40
C GLU A 121 -11.71 -28.08 7.60
N HIS A 122 -12.93 -27.53 7.70
CA HIS A 122 -13.32 -26.77 8.89
C HIS A 122 -13.28 -27.63 10.15
N ILE A 123 -13.72 -28.90 10.07
CA ILE A 123 -13.78 -29.81 11.20
C ILE A 123 -12.39 -30.37 11.56
N GLN A 124 -11.63 -30.85 10.57
CA GLN A 124 -10.38 -31.58 10.81
C GLN A 124 -9.18 -30.65 11.04
N HIS A 125 -9.10 -29.57 10.27
CA HIS A 125 -7.92 -28.71 10.25
C HIS A 125 -8.17 -27.28 10.71
N HIS A 126 -9.40 -26.97 11.12
CA HIS A 126 -9.82 -25.65 11.57
C HIS A 126 -9.44 -24.53 10.57
N ARG A 127 -9.62 -24.77 9.27
CA ARG A 127 -9.31 -23.80 8.22
C ARG A 127 -10.39 -23.80 7.16
N CYS A 128 -10.52 -22.66 6.45
CA CYS A 128 -11.44 -22.49 5.33
C CYS A 128 -10.66 -22.61 4.02
N LEU A 129 -11.01 -23.55 3.13
CA LEU A 129 -10.35 -23.72 1.81
C LEU A 129 -10.51 -22.49 0.93
N ALA A 130 -11.70 -21.88 0.93
CA ALA A 130 -11.94 -20.64 0.21
C ALA A 130 -11.04 -19.50 0.68
N GLY A 131 -10.69 -19.46 1.95
CA GLY A 131 -9.78 -18.48 2.54
C GLY A 131 -8.31 -18.67 2.16
N LEU A 132 -7.89 -19.88 1.79
CA LEU A 132 -6.50 -20.16 1.41
C LEU A 132 -6.11 -19.60 0.03
N GLN A 133 -7.08 -19.37 -0.85
CA GLN A 133 -6.84 -18.96 -2.25
C GLN A 133 -6.99 -17.46 -2.50
N LEU A 134 -7.46 -16.70 -1.51
CA LEU A 134 -7.80 -15.29 -1.72
C LEU A 134 -7.01 -14.36 -0.80
N PRO A 135 -6.27 -13.45 -1.39
CA PRO A 135 -5.57 -12.45 -0.61
C PRO A 135 -6.55 -11.54 0.11
N VAL A 136 -6.28 -11.26 1.36
CA VAL A 136 -6.96 -10.20 2.13
C VAL A 136 -6.79 -8.87 1.40
N PRO A 137 -7.86 -8.07 1.16
CA PRO A 137 -7.76 -6.89 0.30
C PRO A 137 -6.66 -5.91 0.69
N CYS A 138 -6.46 -5.63 1.97
CA CYS A 138 -5.40 -4.73 2.44
C CYS A 138 -3.99 -5.33 2.27
N VAL A 139 -3.83 -6.66 2.33
CA VAL A 139 -2.57 -7.36 2.03
C VAL A 139 -2.31 -7.36 0.53
N ALA A 140 -3.32 -7.70 -0.28
CA ALA A 140 -3.21 -7.77 -1.74
C ALA A 140 -2.88 -6.42 -2.39
N LEU A 141 -3.37 -5.31 -1.82
CA LEU A 141 -3.08 -3.97 -2.31
C LEU A 141 -1.76 -3.40 -1.78
N CYS A 142 -1.19 -4.00 -0.74
CA CYS A 142 0.15 -3.65 -0.30
C CYS A 142 1.17 -4.21 -1.29
N PRO A 143 1.97 -3.39 -1.99
CA PRO A 143 2.98 -3.89 -2.92
C PRO A 143 3.96 -4.89 -2.28
N ALA A 144 4.31 -4.70 -1.01
CA ALA A 144 5.19 -5.60 -0.27
C ALA A 144 4.47 -6.81 0.37
N GLY A 145 3.13 -6.86 0.31
CA GLY A 145 2.35 -7.97 0.86
C GLY A 145 2.33 -8.05 2.39
N VAL A 146 2.52 -6.92 3.09
CA VAL A 146 2.58 -6.87 4.56
C VAL A 146 1.31 -7.45 5.20
N ASP A 147 1.46 -8.29 6.23
CA ASP A 147 0.33 -8.85 6.99
C ASP A 147 -0.36 -7.76 7.85
N VAL A 148 -1.19 -6.97 7.16
CA VAL A 148 -1.91 -5.84 7.77
C VAL A 148 -2.84 -6.28 8.90
N PRO A 149 -3.73 -7.29 8.74
CA PRO A 149 -4.60 -7.72 9.83
C PRO A 149 -3.84 -8.25 11.04
N GLY A 150 -2.71 -8.91 10.81
CA GLY A 150 -1.87 -9.45 11.87
C GLY A 150 -1.28 -8.36 12.75
N TYR A 151 -0.58 -7.39 12.17
CA TYR A 151 0.01 -6.33 13.00
C TYR A 151 -1.04 -5.43 13.65
N MET A 152 -2.18 -5.18 12.99
CA MET A 152 -3.27 -4.43 13.63
C MET A 152 -3.85 -5.16 14.85
N ALA A 153 -3.95 -6.49 14.81
CA ALA A 153 -4.38 -7.27 15.96
C ALA A 153 -3.39 -7.15 17.12
N LEU A 154 -2.09 -7.20 16.82
CA LEU A 154 -1.04 -7.03 17.83
C LEU A 154 -1.05 -5.63 18.45
N VAL A 155 -1.25 -4.59 17.64
CA VAL A 155 -1.42 -3.20 18.13
C VAL A 155 -2.63 -3.11 19.07
N GLY A 156 -3.75 -3.73 18.71
CA GLY A 156 -4.96 -3.76 19.55
C GLY A 156 -4.75 -4.39 20.93
N GLU A 157 -3.77 -5.29 21.08
CA GLU A 157 -3.35 -5.91 22.33
C GLU A 157 -2.18 -5.17 23.02
N GLY A 158 -1.67 -4.08 22.42
CA GLY A 158 -0.52 -3.35 22.96
C GLY A 158 0.84 -4.03 22.68
N ARG A 159 0.88 -5.04 21.82
CA ARG A 159 2.09 -5.80 21.44
C ARG A 159 2.82 -5.14 20.27
N CYS A 160 3.24 -3.89 20.45
CA CYS A 160 3.83 -3.07 19.38
C CYS A 160 5.15 -3.65 18.86
N ALA A 161 6.00 -4.21 19.73
CA ALA A 161 7.24 -4.86 19.32
C ALA A 161 7.00 -6.06 18.38
N ASP A 162 6.01 -6.90 18.70
CA ASP A 162 5.63 -8.02 17.85
C ASP A 162 5.00 -7.56 16.53
N ALA A 163 4.24 -6.45 16.56
CA ALA A 163 3.72 -5.83 15.34
C ALA A 163 4.86 -5.39 14.40
N VAL A 164 5.91 -4.77 14.92
CA VAL A 164 7.09 -4.36 14.15
C VAL A 164 7.85 -5.59 13.61
N ARG A 165 8.04 -6.65 14.41
CA ARG A 165 8.64 -7.92 13.94
C ARG A 165 7.86 -8.50 12.77
N LEU A 166 6.53 -8.54 12.88
CA LEU A 166 5.66 -9.05 11.82
C LEU A 166 5.75 -8.19 10.55
N ILE A 167 5.81 -6.85 10.67
CA ILE A 167 5.96 -5.96 9.53
C ILE A 167 7.30 -6.18 8.83
N ARG A 168 8.40 -6.33 9.59
CA ARG A 168 9.76 -6.53 9.05
C ARG A 168 9.92 -7.80 8.21
N LYS A 169 9.06 -8.80 8.38
CA LYS A 169 9.01 -9.96 7.50
C LYS A 169 8.84 -9.55 6.03
N ASP A 170 8.01 -8.55 5.77
CA ASP A 170 7.64 -8.13 4.42
C ASP A 170 8.15 -6.72 4.05
N ASN A 171 8.56 -5.93 5.04
CA ASN A 171 8.96 -4.54 4.88
C ASN A 171 10.01 -4.15 5.92
N PRO A 172 11.29 -4.01 5.54
CA PRO A 172 12.38 -3.66 6.46
C PRO A 172 12.38 -2.17 6.87
N PHE A 173 11.48 -1.36 6.29
CA PHE A 173 11.27 0.06 6.59
C PHE A 173 9.90 0.31 7.23
N PRO A 174 9.58 -0.32 8.40
CA PRO A 174 8.32 -0.09 9.08
C PRO A 174 8.11 1.37 9.45
N THR A 175 9.15 2.06 9.94
CA THR A 175 9.10 3.46 10.37
C THR A 175 8.88 4.39 9.18
N ALA A 176 9.69 4.30 8.13
CA ALA A 176 9.47 5.10 6.92
C ALA A 176 8.04 4.94 6.39
N CYS A 177 7.54 3.70 6.26
CA CYS A 177 6.19 3.46 5.79
C CYS A 177 5.08 3.86 6.78
N ALA A 178 5.39 4.02 8.06
CA ALA A 178 4.45 4.55 9.04
C ALA A 178 4.22 6.06 8.85
N TYR A 179 5.29 6.77 8.48
CA TYR A 179 5.26 8.22 8.30
C TYR A 179 4.79 8.64 6.91
N ILE A 180 5.28 7.98 5.82
CA ILE A 180 5.14 8.55 4.46
C ILE A 180 4.44 7.64 3.45
N CYS A 181 3.93 6.46 3.86
CA CYS A 181 3.25 5.58 2.93
C CYS A 181 1.91 6.19 2.46
N GLU A 182 1.66 6.13 1.15
CA GLU A 182 0.37 6.53 0.55
C GLU A 182 -0.80 5.57 0.88
N HIS A 183 -0.57 4.58 1.73
CA HIS A 183 -1.51 3.60 2.29
C HIS A 183 -2.56 3.04 1.28
N PRO A 184 -2.16 2.48 0.12
CA PRO A 184 -3.10 1.92 -0.86
C PRO A 184 -3.97 0.79 -0.27
N CYS A 185 -3.52 0.16 0.81
CA CYS A 185 -4.26 -0.85 1.55
C CYS A 185 -5.61 -0.36 2.12
N GLU A 186 -5.76 0.94 2.39
CA GLU A 186 -6.99 1.53 2.92
C GLU A 186 -8.08 1.66 1.84
N ALA A 187 -7.70 1.85 0.57
CA ALA A 187 -8.63 2.09 -0.54
C ALA A 187 -9.65 0.94 -0.76
N ARG A 188 -9.27 -0.30 -0.41
CA ARG A 188 -10.13 -1.49 -0.52
C ARG A 188 -10.41 -2.15 0.82
N CYS A 189 -10.22 -1.42 1.92
CA CYS A 189 -10.61 -1.90 3.23
C CYS A 189 -12.12 -2.20 3.23
N ARG A 190 -12.51 -3.43 3.60
CA ARG A 190 -13.93 -3.82 3.66
C ARG A 190 -14.72 -3.03 4.69
N ARG A 191 -14.04 -2.40 5.64
CA ARG A 191 -14.69 -1.53 6.61
C ARG A 191 -15.40 -0.34 5.94
N ASN A 192 -14.95 0.11 4.75
CA ASN A 192 -15.65 1.10 3.93
C ASN A 192 -17.11 0.74 3.60
N MET A 193 -17.50 -0.53 3.74
CA MET A 193 -18.89 -0.97 3.53
C MET A 193 -19.77 -0.71 4.77
N ILE A 194 -19.20 -0.37 5.91
CA ILE A 194 -19.90 -0.17 7.19
C ILE A 194 -19.87 1.30 7.59
N ASP A 195 -18.67 1.88 7.61
CA ASP A 195 -18.41 3.29 7.93
C ASP A 195 -17.20 3.78 7.10
N ASP A 196 -16.00 3.85 7.67
CA ASP A 196 -14.78 4.31 7.00
C ASP A 196 -13.68 3.26 7.05
N ALA A 197 -12.74 3.29 6.11
CA ALA A 197 -11.54 2.45 6.14
C ALA A 197 -10.83 2.55 7.50
N ILE A 198 -10.20 1.45 7.92
CA ILE A 198 -9.30 1.48 9.07
C ILE A 198 -8.13 2.43 8.78
N ASN A 199 -7.73 3.22 9.77
CA ASN A 199 -6.51 4.03 9.71
C ASN A 199 -5.27 3.14 9.86
N ILE A 200 -4.96 2.41 8.76
CA ILE A 200 -3.91 1.39 8.73
C ILE A 200 -2.53 2.03 8.91
N ARG A 201 -2.30 3.17 8.27
CA ARG A 201 -1.04 3.92 8.41
C ARG A 201 -0.88 4.45 9.83
N GLY A 202 -1.92 5.05 10.40
CA GLY A 202 -1.89 5.56 11.78
C GLY A 202 -1.63 4.46 12.82
N LEU A 203 -2.20 3.25 12.64
CA LEU A 203 -1.90 2.10 13.50
C LEU A 203 -0.46 1.60 13.34
N LYS A 204 0.09 1.62 12.13
CA LYS A 204 1.51 1.32 11.90
C LYS A 204 2.41 2.36 12.59
N ARG A 205 2.05 3.65 12.49
CA ARG A 205 2.75 4.74 13.17
C ARG A 205 2.75 4.52 14.68
N TYR A 206 1.60 4.23 15.26
CA TYR A 206 1.51 3.91 16.68
C TYR A 206 2.40 2.72 17.06
N ALA A 207 2.43 1.65 16.23
CA ALA A 207 3.27 0.49 16.48
C ALA A 207 4.76 0.86 16.55
N VAL A 208 5.29 1.59 15.57
CA VAL A 208 6.72 1.94 15.53
C VAL A 208 7.10 2.94 16.62
N ASP A 209 6.23 3.88 16.95
CA ASP A 209 6.48 4.88 18.00
C ASP A 209 6.49 4.26 19.41
N HIS A 210 5.84 3.08 19.61
CA HIS A 210 5.70 2.43 20.93
C HIS A 210 6.33 1.03 21.01
N ALA A 211 7.06 0.61 19.97
CA ALA A 211 7.70 -0.73 19.94
C ALA A 211 8.92 -0.84 20.86
N GLY A 212 9.54 0.30 21.20
CA GLY A 212 10.86 0.30 21.84
C GLY A 212 11.94 -0.27 20.93
N ASP A 213 13.00 -0.79 21.52
CA ASP A 213 14.06 -1.46 20.78
C ASP A 213 13.60 -2.86 20.34
N VAL A 214 13.53 -3.08 19.02
CA VAL A 214 13.16 -4.35 18.40
C VAL A 214 14.37 -4.92 17.67
N PRO A 215 15.04 -5.94 18.23
CA PRO A 215 16.22 -6.52 17.61
C PRO A 215 15.92 -7.11 16.23
N GLN A 216 16.93 -7.13 15.37
CA GLN A 216 16.84 -7.80 14.07
C GLN A 216 16.80 -9.33 14.24
N PRO A 217 16.16 -10.06 13.30
CA PRO A 217 16.20 -11.52 13.31
C PRO A 217 17.63 -12.03 13.10
N ALA A 218 17.91 -13.24 13.57
CA ALA A 218 19.18 -13.90 13.30
C ALA A 218 19.29 -14.23 11.80
N CYS A 219 20.47 -13.98 11.22
CA CYS A 219 20.76 -14.37 9.85
C CYS A 219 20.93 -15.89 9.72
N ALA A 220 20.61 -16.43 8.56
CA ALA A 220 20.96 -17.80 8.18
C ALA A 220 22.49 -18.01 8.16
N PRO A 221 22.98 -19.24 8.22
CA PRO A 221 24.41 -19.52 8.11
C PRO A 221 25.02 -18.94 6.83
N PRO A 222 26.29 -18.47 6.84
CA PRO A 222 26.93 -17.88 5.67
C PRO A 222 26.90 -18.80 4.46
N THR A 223 26.40 -18.32 3.34
CA THR A 223 26.33 -19.07 2.07
C THR A 223 27.65 -19.06 1.29
N GLY A 224 28.57 -18.17 1.62
CA GLY A 224 29.80 -17.91 0.87
C GLY A 224 29.61 -17.09 -0.41
N LYS A 225 28.37 -16.67 -0.72
CA LYS A 225 28.03 -15.83 -1.89
C LYS A 225 28.12 -14.35 -1.57
N LYS A 226 28.55 -13.56 -2.58
CA LYS A 226 28.70 -12.11 -2.49
C LYS A 226 27.75 -11.42 -3.46
N VAL A 227 26.99 -10.44 -2.97
CA VAL A 227 26.07 -9.64 -3.79
C VAL A 227 26.41 -8.16 -3.67
N ALA A 228 26.55 -7.46 -4.79
CA ALA A 228 26.69 -6.03 -4.84
C ALA A 228 25.33 -5.36 -5.11
N ILE A 229 25.00 -4.35 -4.31
CA ILE A 229 23.82 -3.51 -4.47
C ILE A 229 24.28 -2.13 -4.92
N ILE A 230 23.74 -1.64 -6.03
CA ILE A 230 24.05 -0.34 -6.60
C ILE A 230 22.90 0.62 -6.31
N GLY A 231 23.07 1.49 -5.32
CA GLY A 231 22.10 2.44 -4.80
C GLY A 231 21.60 2.08 -3.40
N GLY A 232 21.82 2.99 -2.44
CA GLY A 232 21.45 2.88 -1.02
C GLY A 232 20.09 3.46 -0.68
N GLY A 233 19.16 3.47 -1.64
CA GLY A 233 17.76 3.85 -1.44
C GLY A 233 16.89 2.70 -0.91
N PRO A 234 15.56 2.92 -0.74
CA PRO A 234 14.66 1.93 -0.15
C PRO A 234 14.63 0.59 -0.89
N SER A 235 14.80 0.57 -2.20
CA SER A 235 14.87 -0.67 -2.98
C SER A 235 16.16 -1.45 -2.72
N GLY A 236 17.30 -0.77 -2.80
CA GLY A 236 18.61 -1.39 -2.57
C GLY A 236 18.78 -1.89 -1.15
N LEU A 237 18.45 -1.07 -0.15
CA LEU A 237 18.54 -1.47 1.26
C LEU A 237 17.55 -2.57 1.64
N SER A 238 16.37 -2.64 1.00
CA SER A 238 15.46 -3.77 1.19
C SER A 238 16.02 -5.06 0.62
N CYS A 239 16.60 -5.02 -0.58
CA CYS A 239 17.28 -6.17 -1.16
C CYS A 239 18.46 -6.61 -0.28
N ALA A 240 19.27 -5.66 0.17
CA ALA A 240 20.39 -5.91 1.08
C ALA A 240 19.95 -6.59 2.39
N TYR A 241 18.87 -6.08 3.01
CA TYR A 241 18.30 -6.63 4.22
C TYR A 241 17.95 -8.11 4.09
N TYR A 242 17.16 -8.46 3.07
CA TYR A 242 16.72 -9.84 2.88
C TYR A 242 17.86 -10.77 2.51
N LEU A 243 18.78 -10.34 1.64
CA LEU A 243 19.96 -11.15 1.28
C LEU A 243 20.88 -11.38 2.48
N ALA A 244 21.07 -10.39 3.35
CA ALA A 244 21.83 -10.54 4.58
C ALA A 244 21.16 -11.54 5.54
N LEU A 245 19.82 -11.48 5.70
CA LEU A 245 19.09 -12.47 6.49
C LEU A 245 19.24 -13.89 5.92
N MET A 246 19.34 -14.05 4.60
CA MET A 246 19.57 -15.31 3.92
C MET A 246 21.04 -15.80 3.99
N GLY A 247 21.92 -15.07 4.68
CA GLY A 247 23.31 -15.44 4.91
C GLY A 247 24.27 -15.09 3.79
N HIS A 248 23.87 -14.26 2.81
CA HIS A 248 24.75 -13.75 1.78
C HIS A 248 25.59 -12.57 2.30
N LYS A 249 26.82 -12.43 1.78
CA LYS A 249 27.64 -11.24 2.03
C LYS A 249 27.20 -10.13 1.09
N VAL A 250 26.74 -8.99 1.65
CA VAL A 250 26.16 -7.89 0.88
C VAL A 250 27.01 -6.63 1.02
N THR A 251 27.29 -5.99 -0.12
CA THR A 251 27.97 -4.70 -0.19
C THR A 251 27.08 -3.71 -0.96
N VAL A 252 26.79 -2.55 -0.37
CA VAL A 252 26.02 -1.47 -0.97
C VAL A 252 26.96 -0.37 -1.46
N PHE A 253 26.83 0.05 -2.71
CA PHE A 253 27.52 1.20 -3.30
C PHE A 253 26.52 2.34 -3.46
N GLU A 254 26.81 3.50 -2.87
CA GLU A 254 25.94 4.67 -2.90
C GLU A 254 26.74 5.92 -3.33
N GLU A 255 26.23 6.63 -4.34
CA GLU A 255 26.88 7.86 -4.84
C GLU A 255 26.95 8.99 -3.83
N ARG A 256 25.98 9.05 -2.90
CA ARG A 256 25.88 10.08 -1.89
C ARG A 256 26.64 9.72 -0.64
N GLU A 257 26.95 10.78 0.16
CA GLU A 257 27.60 10.61 1.47
C GLU A 257 26.72 9.88 2.49
N LYS A 258 25.39 9.97 2.34
CA LYS A 258 24.42 9.37 3.28
C LYS A 258 23.46 8.45 2.53
N LEU A 259 23.18 7.28 3.14
CA LEU A 259 22.17 6.34 2.65
C LEU A 259 20.74 6.87 2.84
N GLY A 260 19.79 6.24 2.16
CA GLY A 260 18.36 6.50 2.28
C GLY A 260 17.69 6.92 0.96
N GLY A 261 18.45 7.30 -0.06
CA GLY A 261 17.92 7.70 -1.37
C GLY A 261 16.82 8.75 -1.23
N MET A 262 15.70 8.60 -1.95
CA MET A 262 14.59 9.56 -1.93
C MET A 262 13.88 9.69 -0.56
N LEU A 263 14.06 8.77 0.38
CA LEU A 263 13.57 8.94 1.76
C LEU A 263 14.30 10.10 2.46
N ARG A 264 15.56 10.35 2.10
CA ARG A 264 16.37 11.46 2.62
C ARG A 264 16.34 12.68 1.73
N TYR A 265 16.56 12.47 0.43
CA TYR A 265 16.82 13.52 -0.55
C TYR A 265 15.58 14.01 -1.29
N GLY A 266 14.42 13.37 -1.07
CA GLY A 266 13.16 13.74 -1.70
C GLY A 266 12.03 14.05 -0.72
N ILE A 267 12.11 13.54 0.52
CA ILE A 267 11.07 13.74 1.53
C ILE A 267 11.59 14.68 2.63
N PRO A 268 10.90 15.80 2.91
CA PRO A 268 11.31 16.75 3.94
C PRO A 268 11.27 16.15 5.36
N SER A 269 12.13 16.68 6.27
CA SER A 269 12.24 16.17 7.64
C SER A 269 10.97 16.37 8.48
N TYR A 270 10.15 17.37 8.17
CA TYR A 270 8.88 17.58 8.86
C TYR A 270 7.84 16.48 8.56
N ARG A 271 8.01 15.71 7.47
CA ARG A 271 7.21 14.51 7.17
C ARG A 271 7.87 13.23 7.67
N PHE A 272 9.19 13.17 7.64
CA PHE A 272 9.94 12.02 8.14
C PHE A 272 11.25 12.47 8.81
N PRO A 273 11.29 12.53 10.16
CA PRO A 273 12.45 12.97 10.93
C PRO A 273 13.71 12.18 10.60
N ARG A 274 14.82 12.89 10.39
CA ARG A 274 16.10 12.30 9.95
C ARG A 274 16.65 11.27 10.93
N GLN A 275 16.50 11.53 12.22
CA GLN A 275 16.96 10.63 13.28
C GLN A 275 16.27 9.24 13.19
N LEU A 276 15.00 9.23 12.83
CA LEU A 276 14.24 7.97 12.66
C LEU A 276 14.68 7.21 11.41
N LEU A 277 14.97 7.93 10.31
CA LEU A 277 15.51 7.33 9.11
C LEU A 277 16.90 6.74 9.37
N ASP A 278 17.76 7.48 10.04
CA ASP A 278 19.13 7.04 10.36
C ASP A 278 19.10 5.79 11.25
N ALA A 279 18.29 5.78 12.31
CA ALA A 279 18.12 4.62 13.18
C ALA A 279 17.60 3.38 12.42
N GLU A 280 16.68 3.56 11.48
CA GLU A 280 16.15 2.46 10.68
C GLU A 280 17.20 1.90 9.70
N ILE A 281 17.99 2.77 9.06
CA ILE A 281 19.12 2.37 8.22
C ILE A 281 20.23 1.67 9.03
N GLU A 282 20.61 2.21 10.17
CA GLU A 282 21.60 1.61 11.08
C GLU A 282 21.14 0.20 11.52
N SER A 283 19.86 0.06 11.83
CA SER A 283 19.26 -1.23 12.18
C SER A 283 19.37 -2.24 11.01
N ILE A 284 19.21 -1.82 9.76
CA ILE A 284 19.40 -2.66 8.58
C ILE A 284 20.88 -3.03 8.42
N LEU A 285 21.79 -2.07 8.53
CA LEU A 285 23.23 -2.29 8.39
C LEU A 285 23.80 -3.20 9.50
N SER A 286 23.16 -3.24 10.68
CA SER A 286 23.58 -4.09 11.80
C SER A 286 23.57 -5.60 11.48
N LEU A 287 22.93 -6.00 10.38
CA LEU A 287 23.00 -7.37 9.85
C LEU A 287 24.35 -7.73 9.19
N GLY A 288 25.33 -6.85 9.25
CA GLY A 288 26.65 -7.07 8.65
C GLY A 288 26.77 -6.64 7.19
N ILE A 289 25.87 -5.75 6.74
CA ILE A 289 25.91 -5.16 5.40
C ILE A 289 27.02 -4.11 5.33
N GLU A 290 27.95 -4.25 4.38
CA GLU A 290 28.96 -3.25 4.09
C GLU A 290 28.40 -2.14 3.20
N ALA A 291 28.70 -0.87 3.49
CA ALA A 291 28.25 0.25 2.67
C ALA A 291 29.44 1.15 2.28
N HIS A 292 29.58 1.41 0.98
CA HIS A 292 30.54 2.34 0.39
C HIS A 292 29.75 3.56 -0.11
N THR A 293 29.73 4.62 0.70
CA THR A 293 29.13 5.91 0.34
C THR A 293 30.12 6.79 -0.41
N GLY A 294 29.65 7.82 -1.12
CA GLY A 294 30.49 8.67 -1.97
C GLY A 294 31.11 7.91 -3.15
N THR A 295 30.49 6.80 -3.60
CA THR A 295 31.01 5.94 -4.65
C THR A 295 29.99 5.80 -5.80
N THR A 296 30.28 6.39 -6.94
CA THR A 296 29.41 6.38 -8.12
C THR A 296 29.78 5.22 -9.04
N VAL A 297 28.89 4.23 -9.15
CA VAL A 297 29.07 3.13 -10.11
C VAL A 297 28.82 3.65 -11.53
N GLY A 298 29.77 3.35 -12.43
CA GLY A 298 29.84 3.90 -13.79
C GLY A 298 30.74 5.13 -13.91
N VAL A 299 31.35 5.59 -12.77
CA VAL A 299 32.36 6.66 -12.74
C VAL A 299 33.58 6.24 -11.92
N ASP A 300 33.40 5.92 -10.65
CA ASP A 300 34.49 5.54 -9.72
C ASP A 300 34.78 4.05 -9.76
N VAL A 301 33.74 3.23 -9.98
CA VAL A 301 33.79 1.77 -10.10
C VAL A 301 32.91 1.34 -11.27
N TRP A 302 33.40 0.42 -12.12
CA TRP A 302 32.68 -0.02 -13.30
C TRP A 302 31.83 -1.27 -13.03
N VAL A 303 30.68 -1.37 -13.72
CA VAL A 303 29.76 -2.51 -13.60
C VAL A 303 30.48 -3.83 -13.91
N GLU A 304 31.35 -3.86 -14.93
CA GLU A 304 32.14 -5.04 -15.34
C GLU A 304 33.19 -5.46 -14.30
N GLU A 305 33.64 -4.53 -13.45
CA GLU A 305 34.56 -4.85 -12.34
C GLU A 305 33.77 -5.52 -11.22
N LEU A 306 32.60 -4.97 -10.87
CA LEU A 306 31.71 -5.57 -9.87
C LEU A 306 31.22 -6.96 -10.32
N GLN A 307 30.92 -7.18 -11.61
CA GLN A 307 30.53 -8.50 -12.12
C GLN A 307 31.64 -9.57 -12.01
N LYS A 308 32.91 -9.19 -11.90
CA LYS A 308 34.02 -10.11 -11.67
C LYS A 308 34.23 -10.45 -10.20
N GLU A 309 33.87 -9.52 -9.31
CA GLU A 309 34.11 -9.64 -7.87
C GLU A 309 32.93 -10.25 -7.11
N TYR A 310 31.70 -10.02 -7.59
CA TYR A 310 30.46 -10.44 -6.96
C TYR A 310 29.72 -11.49 -7.78
N ASP A 311 29.04 -12.42 -7.11
CA ASP A 311 28.26 -13.49 -7.76
C ASP A 311 27.01 -12.92 -8.44
N CYS A 312 26.39 -11.87 -7.87
CA CYS A 312 25.24 -11.15 -8.44
C CYS A 312 25.31 -9.65 -8.16
N LEU A 313 24.69 -8.86 -9.03
CA LEU A 313 24.51 -7.42 -8.90
C LEU A 313 23.02 -7.04 -8.90
N TYR A 314 22.65 -6.07 -8.07
CA TYR A 314 21.32 -5.47 -8.08
C TYR A 314 21.39 -3.97 -8.30
N ILE A 315 20.82 -3.46 -9.40
CA ILE A 315 20.76 -2.03 -9.73
C ILE A 315 19.49 -1.43 -9.16
N ALA A 316 19.63 -0.47 -8.24
CA ALA A 316 18.56 0.20 -7.51
C ALA A 316 18.80 1.71 -7.37
N ILE A 317 19.33 2.35 -8.43
CA ILE A 317 19.76 3.76 -8.43
C ILE A 317 18.63 4.77 -8.38
N GLY A 318 17.36 4.34 -8.46
CA GLY A 318 16.20 5.22 -8.37
C GLY A 318 16.02 6.14 -9.59
N ALA A 319 15.43 7.33 -9.35
CA ALA A 319 15.18 8.37 -10.34
C ALA A 319 15.49 9.73 -9.71
N HIS A 320 16.66 10.28 -10.01
CA HIS A 320 17.19 11.49 -9.38
C HIS A 320 17.52 12.60 -10.39
N GLN A 321 17.25 12.39 -11.69
CA GLN A 321 17.52 13.37 -12.74
C GLN A 321 16.36 14.35 -12.87
N ASP A 322 16.67 15.62 -13.08
CA ASP A 322 15.69 16.68 -13.26
C ASP A 322 14.98 16.59 -14.60
N LYS A 323 13.71 16.98 -14.62
CA LYS A 323 12.94 17.18 -15.86
C LYS A 323 12.66 18.65 -16.07
N LYS A 324 13.02 19.14 -17.26
CA LYS A 324 12.70 20.51 -17.69
C LYS A 324 11.29 20.60 -18.24
N VAL A 325 10.65 21.76 -18.04
CA VAL A 325 9.32 22.07 -18.64
C VAL A 325 9.43 22.25 -20.16
N GLY A 326 10.58 22.73 -20.64
CA GLY A 326 10.84 23.00 -22.05
C GLY A 326 10.23 24.31 -22.53
N ILE A 327 10.18 25.32 -21.68
CA ILE A 327 9.65 26.66 -22.00
C ILE A 327 10.76 27.73 -22.10
N PRO A 328 10.56 28.79 -22.88
CA PRO A 328 11.51 29.90 -22.94
C PRO A 328 11.77 30.52 -21.56
N GLY A 329 13.03 30.80 -21.25
CA GLY A 329 13.46 31.41 -20.01
C GLY A 329 13.72 30.42 -18.87
N GLU A 330 13.60 29.11 -19.08
CA GLU A 330 13.82 28.09 -18.05
C GLU A 330 15.27 28.04 -17.56
N ASP A 331 16.22 28.54 -18.33
CA ASP A 331 17.64 28.62 -17.94
C ASP A 331 18.00 29.94 -17.22
N SER A 332 17.01 30.76 -16.85
CA SER A 332 17.22 32.00 -16.07
C SER A 332 17.74 31.68 -14.66
N LYS A 333 18.48 32.63 -14.08
CA LYS A 333 18.91 32.53 -12.68
C LYS A 333 17.68 32.43 -11.76
N ASN A 334 17.81 31.70 -10.67
CA ASN A 334 16.74 31.43 -9.70
C ASN A 334 15.61 30.49 -10.21
N VAL A 335 15.81 29.82 -11.36
CA VAL A 335 15.04 28.64 -11.72
C VAL A 335 15.80 27.42 -11.20
N MET A 336 15.15 26.61 -10.40
CA MET A 336 15.75 25.36 -9.86
C MET A 336 14.79 24.20 -9.99
N SER A 337 15.31 22.98 -9.93
CA SER A 337 14.46 21.81 -9.89
C SER A 337 14.03 21.47 -8.45
N ALA A 338 12.89 20.81 -8.32
CA ALA A 338 12.43 20.27 -7.04
C ALA A 338 13.43 19.26 -6.45
N VAL A 339 14.08 18.46 -7.31
CA VAL A 339 15.07 17.47 -6.89
C VAL A 339 16.30 18.15 -6.32
N GLU A 340 16.81 19.20 -6.98
CA GLU A 340 17.95 19.98 -6.50
C GLU A 340 17.65 20.64 -5.16
N MET A 341 16.49 21.30 -5.03
CA MET A 341 16.07 21.95 -3.79
C MET A 341 15.95 20.97 -2.63
N LEU A 342 15.21 19.86 -2.82
CA LEU A 342 15.00 18.86 -1.77
C LEU A 342 16.29 18.11 -1.43
N ARG A 343 17.18 17.92 -2.41
CA ARG A 343 18.50 17.33 -2.20
C ARG A 343 19.36 18.22 -1.30
N SER A 344 19.42 19.52 -1.57
CA SER A 344 20.14 20.47 -0.72
C SER A 344 19.64 20.41 0.73
N ILE A 345 18.31 20.39 0.93
CA ILE A 345 17.69 20.21 2.26
C ILE A 345 18.10 18.86 2.89
N GLY A 346 18.16 17.79 2.08
CA GLY A 346 18.59 16.45 2.51
C GLY A 346 20.07 16.39 2.94
N ASP A 347 20.91 17.26 2.36
CA ASP A 347 22.32 17.45 2.70
C ASP A 347 22.53 18.47 3.85
N ASP A 348 21.45 18.88 4.53
CA ASP A 348 21.44 19.90 5.59
C ASP A 348 21.85 21.31 5.09
N VAL A 349 21.79 21.57 3.78
CA VAL A 349 22.03 22.87 3.16
C VAL A 349 20.67 23.54 2.87
N MET A 350 20.26 24.44 3.77
CA MET A 350 18.96 25.09 3.68
C MET A 350 19.03 26.33 2.77
N PRO A 351 18.30 26.33 1.61
CA PRO A 351 18.14 27.57 0.81
C PRO A 351 17.46 28.66 1.61
N ASN A 352 17.77 29.92 1.33
CA ASN A 352 17.12 31.07 1.97
C ASN A 352 16.14 31.76 0.99
N PHE A 353 14.87 31.71 1.33
CA PHE A 353 13.79 32.31 0.53
C PHE A 353 13.14 33.53 1.21
N SER A 354 13.75 34.05 2.27
CA SER A 354 13.22 35.22 3.01
C SER A 354 13.01 36.42 2.09
N GLY A 355 11.82 37.00 2.14
CA GLY A 355 11.44 38.15 1.32
C GLY A 355 11.19 37.83 -0.17
N LYS A 356 11.08 36.56 -0.55
CA LYS A 356 10.92 36.10 -1.94
C LYS A 356 9.52 35.63 -2.26
N GLN A 357 9.09 35.85 -3.50
CA GLN A 357 7.92 35.23 -4.08
C GLN A 357 8.34 33.98 -4.83
N VAL A 358 7.86 32.82 -4.38
CA VAL A 358 8.21 31.51 -4.96
C VAL A 358 7.03 30.97 -5.76
N VAL A 359 7.30 30.55 -6.99
CA VAL A 359 6.32 29.84 -7.83
C VAL A 359 6.77 28.39 -8.02
N VAL A 360 5.91 27.43 -7.67
CA VAL A 360 6.14 26.00 -7.86
C VAL A 360 5.32 25.50 -9.04
N ILE A 361 5.94 24.84 -10.00
CA ILE A 361 5.28 24.27 -11.18
C ILE A 361 5.10 22.77 -10.98
N GLY A 362 3.86 22.32 -10.72
CA GLY A 362 3.57 20.89 -10.55
C GLY A 362 2.30 20.62 -9.77
N GLY A 363 1.91 19.33 -9.62
CA GLY A 363 0.70 18.93 -8.90
C GLY A 363 0.79 17.53 -8.31
N GLY A 364 2.01 17.05 -8.06
CA GLY A 364 2.27 15.78 -7.35
C GLY A 364 2.73 16.01 -5.90
N ASN A 365 2.96 14.93 -5.15
CA ASN A 365 3.44 15.01 -3.76
C ASN A 365 4.74 15.83 -3.65
N VAL A 366 5.68 15.67 -4.59
CA VAL A 366 6.92 16.45 -4.64
C VAL A 366 6.63 17.96 -4.76
N ALA A 367 5.63 18.36 -5.55
CA ALA A 367 5.25 19.76 -5.65
C ALA A 367 4.69 20.31 -4.32
N MET A 368 3.93 19.51 -3.59
CA MET A 368 3.45 19.88 -2.25
C MET A 368 4.59 19.96 -1.24
N ASP A 369 5.52 19.00 -1.26
CA ASP A 369 6.71 19.02 -0.40
C ASP A 369 7.56 20.26 -0.64
N VAL A 370 7.80 20.64 -1.90
CA VAL A 370 8.52 21.88 -2.27
C VAL A 370 7.74 23.13 -1.84
N THR A 371 6.42 23.16 -2.08
CA THR A 371 5.55 24.27 -1.70
C THR A 371 5.61 24.53 -0.20
N ARG A 372 5.41 23.48 0.61
CA ARG A 372 5.44 23.56 2.07
C ARG A 372 6.85 23.87 2.61
N SER A 373 7.90 23.31 1.97
CA SER A 373 9.29 23.62 2.31
C SER A 373 9.64 25.08 2.00
N SER A 374 9.16 25.63 0.87
CA SER A 374 9.40 27.04 0.52
C SER A 374 8.82 28.01 1.54
N ILE A 375 7.65 27.70 2.11
CA ILE A 375 7.07 28.49 3.22
C ILE A 375 8.01 28.47 4.44
N ARG A 376 8.49 27.27 4.83
CA ARG A 376 9.41 27.07 5.97
C ARG A 376 10.77 27.74 5.77
N LEU A 377 11.20 27.89 4.53
CA LEU A 377 12.44 28.62 4.15
C LEU A 377 12.26 30.14 4.14
N GLY A 378 11.08 30.63 4.54
CA GLY A 378 10.82 32.06 4.77
C GLY A 378 10.28 32.81 3.56
N ALA A 379 9.76 32.16 2.55
CA ALA A 379 9.13 32.82 1.41
C ALA A 379 7.92 33.68 1.86
N ASP A 380 7.85 34.92 1.37
CA ASP A 380 6.74 35.85 1.64
C ASP A 380 5.43 35.36 1.02
N LYS A 381 5.54 34.79 -0.16
CA LYS A 381 4.41 34.21 -0.89
C LYS A 381 4.85 32.96 -1.64
N VAL A 382 4.06 31.89 -1.55
CA VAL A 382 4.26 30.67 -2.33
C VAL A 382 3.02 30.37 -3.15
N THR A 383 3.19 30.27 -4.47
CA THR A 383 2.11 29.97 -5.43
C THR A 383 2.44 28.67 -6.16
N CYS A 384 1.60 27.65 -6.00
CA CYS A 384 1.71 26.41 -6.77
C CYS A 384 0.82 26.49 -8.02
N VAL A 385 1.41 26.27 -9.20
CA VAL A 385 0.75 26.35 -10.50
C VAL A 385 0.56 24.96 -11.08
N TYR A 386 -0.69 24.63 -11.41
CA TYR A 386 -1.05 23.35 -11.98
C TYR A 386 -1.95 23.46 -13.20
N ARG A 387 -1.63 22.71 -14.27
CA ARG A 387 -2.31 22.81 -15.57
C ARG A 387 -3.67 22.12 -15.65
N ARG A 388 -4.07 21.32 -14.66
CA ARG A 388 -5.38 20.66 -14.54
C ARG A 388 -6.14 21.18 -13.34
N ARG A 389 -7.29 20.58 -13.03
CA ARG A 389 -8.08 20.91 -11.83
C ARG A 389 -7.40 20.37 -10.57
N ILE A 390 -7.84 20.82 -9.42
CA ILE A 390 -7.35 20.36 -8.12
C ILE A 390 -7.63 18.86 -7.91
N GLU A 391 -8.79 18.37 -8.37
CA GLU A 391 -9.18 16.97 -8.27
C GLU A 391 -8.35 16.05 -9.19
N ASP A 392 -7.68 16.62 -10.18
CA ASP A 392 -6.80 15.90 -11.10
C ASP A 392 -5.33 15.88 -10.62
N MET A 393 -5.04 16.48 -9.46
CA MET A 393 -3.72 16.43 -8.86
C MET A 393 -3.37 14.98 -8.46
N THR A 394 -2.10 14.62 -8.61
CA THR A 394 -1.60 13.31 -8.17
C THR A 394 -1.07 13.35 -6.74
N ALA A 395 -1.02 14.52 -6.13
CA ALA A 395 -0.75 14.69 -4.71
C ALA A 395 -1.91 14.14 -3.87
N LEU A 396 -1.60 13.64 -2.69
CA LEU A 396 -2.62 13.23 -1.73
C LEU A 396 -3.48 14.45 -1.34
N PRO A 397 -4.81 14.32 -1.24
CA PRO A 397 -5.70 15.42 -0.86
C PRO A 397 -5.29 16.11 0.45
N ASP A 398 -4.81 15.35 1.42
CA ASP A 398 -4.37 15.87 2.72
C ASP A 398 -3.11 16.75 2.57
N GLU A 399 -2.19 16.42 1.66
CA GLU A 399 -1.01 17.23 1.38
C GLU A 399 -1.37 18.56 0.69
N VAL A 400 -2.35 18.53 -0.21
CA VAL A 400 -2.86 19.75 -0.86
C VAL A 400 -3.55 20.65 0.16
N THR A 401 -4.42 20.06 1.00
CA THR A 401 -5.13 20.78 2.07
C THR A 401 -4.13 21.35 3.10
N GLY A 402 -3.12 20.55 3.48
CA GLY A 402 -2.05 20.97 4.38
C GLY A 402 -1.25 22.17 3.84
N ALA A 403 -0.89 22.14 2.56
CA ALA A 403 -0.18 23.25 1.91
C ALA A 403 -1.03 24.54 1.92
N MET A 404 -2.32 24.44 1.61
CA MET A 404 -3.23 25.59 1.63
C MET A 404 -3.42 26.13 3.06
N ALA A 405 -3.56 25.26 4.05
CA ALA A 405 -3.67 25.65 5.45
C ALA A 405 -2.41 26.37 5.96
N GLU A 406 -1.23 26.01 5.48
CA GLU A 406 0.04 26.65 5.78
C GLU A 406 0.24 28.00 5.06
N GLY A 407 -0.65 28.34 4.11
CA GLY A 407 -0.68 29.63 3.43
C GLY A 407 -0.23 29.61 1.97
N ALA A 408 -0.09 28.44 1.35
CA ALA A 408 0.18 28.34 -0.08
C ALA A 408 -1.06 28.74 -0.91
N GLU A 409 -0.85 29.43 -2.00
CA GLU A 409 -1.86 29.66 -3.03
C GLU A 409 -1.77 28.56 -4.10
N ILE A 410 -2.88 27.88 -4.40
CA ILE A 410 -2.94 26.86 -5.45
C ILE A 410 -3.69 27.44 -6.65
N GLN A 411 -3.01 27.65 -7.75
CA GLN A 411 -3.58 28.12 -9.03
C GLN A 411 -3.70 26.95 -10.00
N THR A 412 -4.92 26.47 -10.19
CA THR A 412 -5.24 25.36 -11.11
C THR A 412 -5.66 25.87 -12.48
N LEU A 413 -5.66 24.98 -13.48
CA LEU A 413 -5.98 25.28 -14.88
C LEU A 413 -5.06 26.35 -15.49
N MET A 414 -3.78 26.37 -15.07
CA MET A 414 -2.75 27.30 -15.52
C MET A 414 -1.56 26.52 -16.07
N ALA A 415 -1.34 26.58 -17.38
CA ALA A 415 -0.20 25.94 -18.04
C ALA A 415 0.96 26.93 -18.20
N PRO A 416 2.19 26.60 -17.75
CA PRO A 416 3.36 27.42 -17.96
C PRO A 416 3.64 27.65 -19.46
N VAL A 417 3.99 28.88 -19.84
CA VAL A 417 4.28 29.28 -21.24
C VAL A 417 5.71 29.78 -21.40
N ARG A 418 6.14 30.68 -20.53
CA ARG A 418 7.50 31.22 -20.51
C ARG A 418 7.84 31.82 -19.16
N ILE A 419 9.12 31.93 -18.89
CA ILE A 419 9.67 32.63 -17.73
C ILE A 419 10.22 33.98 -18.22
N GLU A 420 9.83 35.06 -17.55
CA GLU A 420 10.33 36.41 -17.77
C GLU A 420 11.53 36.61 -16.83
N ALA A 421 12.65 37.04 -17.43
CA ALA A 421 13.84 37.41 -16.68
C ALA A 421 13.99 38.95 -16.69
N ASP A 422 14.63 39.49 -15.65
CA ASP A 422 15.03 40.89 -15.56
C ASP A 422 16.34 41.16 -16.35
N GLU A 423 16.85 42.40 -16.27
CA GLU A 423 18.07 42.84 -16.96
C GLU A 423 19.32 42.08 -16.49
N ASP A 424 19.33 41.55 -15.27
CA ASP A 424 20.43 40.77 -14.68
C ASP A 424 20.33 39.26 -14.98
N GLY A 425 19.27 38.85 -15.70
CA GLY A 425 18.97 37.47 -16.05
C GLY A 425 18.35 36.66 -14.91
N CYS A 426 17.86 37.31 -13.85
CA CYS A 426 17.13 36.69 -12.76
C CYS A 426 15.63 36.58 -13.10
N THR A 427 14.94 35.58 -12.49
CA THR A 427 13.48 35.43 -12.67
C THR A 427 12.74 36.66 -12.15
N ALA A 428 11.75 37.14 -12.93
CA ALA A 428 10.86 38.25 -12.58
C ALA A 428 9.38 37.79 -12.58
N ALA A 429 9.00 36.83 -13.41
CA ALA A 429 7.65 36.28 -13.44
C ALA A 429 7.57 34.95 -14.20
N LEU A 430 6.54 34.16 -13.88
CA LEU A 430 6.04 33.08 -14.71
C LEU A 430 4.81 33.53 -15.48
N TRP A 431 4.81 33.38 -16.81
CA TRP A 431 3.64 33.57 -17.65
C TRP A 431 2.92 32.23 -17.84
N VAL A 432 1.62 32.24 -17.62
CA VAL A 432 0.78 31.04 -17.71
C VAL A 432 -0.40 31.25 -18.62
N GLN A 433 -0.78 30.22 -19.36
CA GLN A 433 -1.96 30.22 -20.21
C GLN A 433 -3.10 29.53 -19.45
N PRO A 434 -4.25 30.20 -19.23
CA PRO A 434 -5.44 29.55 -18.69
C PRO A 434 -5.89 28.38 -19.54
N GLN A 435 -6.39 27.34 -18.88
CA GLN A 435 -6.79 26.09 -19.50
C GLN A 435 -8.27 25.79 -19.30
N ILE A 436 -8.84 25.02 -20.21
CA ILE A 436 -10.15 24.37 -20.08
C ILE A 436 -9.96 22.85 -20.12
N ILE A 437 -10.91 22.13 -19.54
CA ILE A 437 -10.89 20.67 -19.51
C ILE A 437 -11.37 20.11 -20.85
N GLY A 438 -10.58 19.23 -21.42
CA GLY A 438 -10.89 18.46 -22.63
C GLY A 438 -11.21 17.00 -22.33
N GLU A 439 -11.13 16.15 -23.36
CA GLU A 439 -11.33 14.72 -23.25
C GLU A 439 -10.27 14.04 -22.37
N ALA A 440 -10.63 12.89 -21.79
CA ALA A 440 -9.69 12.10 -20.99
C ALA A 440 -8.50 11.59 -21.83
N ASP A 441 -7.31 11.68 -21.28
CA ASP A 441 -6.10 11.10 -21.85
C ASP A 441 -6.07 9.55 -21.62
N LYS A 442 -5.03 8.89 -22.13
CA LYS A 442 -4.85 7.43 -21.98
C LYS A 442 -4.75 6.97 -20.52
N SER A 443 -4.49 7.86 -19.59
CA SER A 443 -4.46 7.59 -18.14
C SER A 443 -5.81 7.83 -17.45
N GLY A 444 -6.86 8.19 -18.22
CA GLY A 444 -8.19 8.52 -17.70
C GLY A 444 -8.30 9.93 -17.10
N ARG A 445 -7.24 10.76 -17.17
CA ARG A 445 -7.27 12.13 -16.66
C ARG A 445 -7.63 13.13 -17.77
N PRO A 446 -8.44 14.17 -17.46
CA PRO A 446 -8.82 15.17 -18.42
C PRO A 446 -7.59 15.88 -19.03
N ARG A 447 -7.55 15.99 -20.36
CA ARG A 447 -6.48 16.71 -21.04
C ARG A 447 -6.73 18.22 -20.92
N PRO A 448 -5.74 19.01 -20.47
CA PRO A 448 -5.85 20.46 -20.48
C PRO A 448 -5.73 20.99 -21.90
N ASN A 449 -6.65 21.87 -22.30
CA ASN A 449 -6.66 22.59 -23.58
C ASN A 449 -6.55 24.09 -23.33
N LYS A 450 -5.94 24.83 -24.25
CA LYS A 450 -5.82 26.27 -24.16
C LYS A 450 -7.21 26.90 -24.13
N ALA A 451 -7.48 27.76 -23.12
CA ALA A 451 -8.66 28.62 -23.08
C ALA A 451 -8.48 29.84 -24.00
N ASP A 452 -9.60 30.39 -24.51
CA ASP A 452 -9.60 31.65 -25.24
C ASP A 452 -9.59 32.82 -24.25
N LEU A 453 -8.50 32.89 -23.47
CA LEU A 453 -8.23 33.91 -22.46
C LEU A 453 -6.77 34.40 -22.61
N PRO A 454 -6.47 35.64 -22.24
CA PRO A 454 -5.09 36.14 -22.28
C PRO A 454 -4.20 35.40 -21.29
N GLU A 455 -2.91 35.37 -21.58
CA GLU A 455 -1.90 34.88 -20.65
C GLU A 455 -1.89 35.72 -19.36
N VAL A 456 -1.61 35.07 -18.26
CA VAL A 456 -1.55 35.71 -16.93
C VAL A 456 -0.10 35.75 -16.46
N ARG A 457 0.32 36.90 -15.95
CA ARG A 457 1.64 37.10 -15.36
C ARG A 457 1.59 36.86 -13.86
N ILE A 458 2.39 35.92 -13.37
CA ILE A 458 2.54 35.62 -11.94
C ILE A 458 3.95 36.08 -11.51
N PRO A 459 4.08 37.11 -10.68
CA PRO A 459 5.39 37.55 -10.19
C PRO A 459 6.12 36.43 -9.45
N ALA A 460 7.42 36.29 -9.69
CA ALA A 460 8.25 35.27 -9.08
C ALA A 460 9.72 35.70 -9.01
N ASP A 461 10.30 35.67 -7.82
CA ASP A 461 11.74 35.80 -7.63
C ASP A 461 12.46 34.48 -7.80
N ILE A 462 11.75 33.39 -7.49
CA ILE A 462 12.26 32.01 -7.57
C ILE A 462 11.19 31.13 -8.22
N ILE A 463 11.60 30.27 -9.14
CA ILE A 463 10.72 29.27 -9.76
C ILE A 463 11.29 27.88 -9.47
N VAL A 464 10.44 26.98 -8.91
CA VAL A 464 10.81 25.60 -8.64
C VAL A 464 10.00 24.66 -9.54
N VAL A 465 10.71 23.86 -10.34
CA VAL A 465 10.10 22.93 -11.31
C VAL A 465 9.91 21.56 -10.69
N ALA A 466 8.66 21.11 -10.53
CA ALA A 466 8.27 19.86 -9.88
C ALA A 466 7.38 18.97 -10.77
N ILE A 467 7.82 18.72 -12.02
CA ILE A 467 7.02 17.99 -13.04
C ILE A 467 7.43 16.53 -13.25
N GLY A 468 8.24 15.99 -12.37
CA GLY A 468 8.70 14.60 -12.37
C GLY A 468 10.21 14.47 -12.46
N GLN A 469 10.68 13.22 -12.45
CA GLN A 469 12.09 12.85 -12.35
C GLN A 469 12.46 11.91 -13.49
N GLY A 470 13.75 11.87 -13.82
CA GLY A 470 14.39 10.94 -14.76
C GLY A 470 15.39 10.02 -14.06
N ILE A 471 16.01 9.15 -14.83
CA ILE A 471 16.98 8.16 -14.36
C ILE A 471 18.32 8.47 -15.02
N GLU A 472 19.41 8.46 -14.23
CA GLU A 472 20.77 8.56 -14.76
C GLU A 472 21.22 7.21 -15.32
N ILE A 473 21.33 7.11 -16.64
CA ILE A 473 21.54 5.83 -17.33
C ILE A 473 22.92 5.67 -17.98
N GLN A 474 23.72 6.76 -18.07
CA GLN A 474 24.90 6.80 -18.95
C GLN A 474 25.92 5.71 -18.67
N GLY A 475 26.34 5.51 -17.43
CA GLY A 475 27.34 4.49 -17.07
C GLY A 475 26.87 3.04 -17.30
N PHE A 476 25.57 2.81 -17.21
CA PHE A 476 24.97 1.48 -17.35
C PHE A 476 24.69 1.11 -18.81
N GLU A 477 24.37 2.09 -19.66
CA GLU A 477 24.20 1.86 -21.10
C GLU A 477 25.52 1.39 -21.75
N GLN A 478 26.64 1.95 -21.30
CA GLN A 478 27.99 1.54 -21.77
C GLN A 478 28.32 0.11 -21.36
N ALA A 479 27.84 -0.35 -20.20
CA ALA A 479 27.96 -1.74 -19.73
C ALA A 479 26.98 -2.72 -20.39
N GLY A 480 26.20 -2.26 -21.39
CA GLY A 480 25.26 -3.10 -22.14
C GLY A 480 23.94 -3.38 -21.44
N VAL A 481 23.60 -2.65 -20.36
CA VAL A 481 22.31 -2.80 -19.66
C VAL A 481 21.18 -2.32 -20.60
N PRO A 482 20.16 -3.15 -20.90
CA PRO A 482 19.12 -2.78 -21.83
C PRO A 482 18.23 -1.67 -21.28
N ILE A 483 18.05 -0.61 -22.07
CA ILE A 483 17.27 0.57 -21.72
C ILE A 483 16.13 0.78 -22.72
N LYS A 484 14.95 1.10 -22.22
CA LYS A 484 13.78 1.43 -23.04
C LYS A 484 13.01 2.60 -22.45
N ARG A 485 12.86 3.66 -23.23
CA ARG A 485 12.16 4.90 -22.81
C ARG A 485 12.75 5.55 -21.54
N GLY A 486 14.06 5.44 -21.36
CA GLY A 486 14.78 6.03 -20.24
C GLY A 486 14.65 5.26 -18.91
N VAL A 487 14.24 3.99 -18.94
CA VAL A 487 14.23 3.08 -17.79
C VAL A 487 14.94 1.79 -18.14
N PHE A 488 15.50 1.09 -17.15
CA PHE A 488 16.08 -0.23 -17.33
C PHE A 488 15.01 -1.28 -17.63
N VAL A 489 15.35 -2.25 -18.49
CA VAL A 489 14.44 -3.34 -18.85
C VAL A 489 14.74 -4.54 -17.97
N ALA A 490 13.89 -4.80 -16.99
CA ALA A 490 13.95 -5.99 -16.15
C ALA A 490 12.64 -6.78 -16.20
N GLY A 491 12.74 -8.08 -16.00
CA GLY A 491 11.60 -8.99 -15.89
C GLY A 491 10.85 -8.84 -14.54
N LEU A 492 9.79 -9.61 -14.34
CA LEU A 492 9.04 -9.63 -13.09
C LEU A 492 9.88 -10.11 -11.89
N SER A 493 10.91 -10.93 -12.13
CA SER A 493 11.88 -11.38 -11.13
C SER A 493 12.91 -10.31 -10.77
N GLY A 494 12.96 -9.22 -11.51
CA GLY A 494 14.03 -8.22 -11.44
C GLY A 494 15.23 -8.54 -12.34
N GLN A 495 15.33 -9.70 -12.97
CA GLN A 495 16.44 -10.06 -13.86
C GLN A 495 16.47 -9.15 -15.10
N VAL A 496 17.67 -8.71 -15.47
CA VAL A 496 17.91 -7.77 -16.58
C VAL A 496 18.17 -8.53 -17.87
N GLY A 497 17.18 -8.56 -18.77
CA GLY A 497 17.32 -9.23 -20.07
C GLY A 497 17.84 -10.66 -19.94
N ASP A 498 18.85 -11.01 -20.76
CA ASP A 498 19.53 -12.32 -20.74
C ASP A 498 20.83 -12.29 -19.90
N MET A 499 21.03 -11.30 -19.03
CA MET A 499 22.21 -11.16 -18.18
C MET A 499 22.03 -11.99 -16.90
N ASP A 500 22.72 -13.13 -16.82
CA ASP A 500 22.47 -14.15 -15.79
C ASP A 500 22.66 -13.66 -14.34
N ASN A 501 23.59 -12.75 -14.07
CA ASN A 501 23.95 -12.30 -12.73
C ASN A 501 23.57 -10.83 -12.45
N LEU A 502 22.72 -10.23 -13.28
CA LEU A 502 22.33 -8.83 -13.15
C LEU A 502 20.83 -8.69 -12.93
N PHE A 503 20.48 -7.99 -11.87
CA PHE A 503 19.10 -7.67 -11.49
C PHE A 503 18.92 -6.16 -11.38
N ALA A 504 17.70 -5.67 -11.55
CA ALA A 504 17.35 -4.26 -11.36
C ALA A 504 15.94 -4.11 -10.82
N GLY A 505 15.69 -3.04 -10.06
CA GLY A 505 14.35 -2.79 -9.54
C GLY A 505 14.20 -1.41 -8.89
N GLY A 506 12.97 -1.11 -8.46
CA GLY A 506 12.60 0.21 -7.97
C GLY A 506 12.40 1.20 -9.12
N ASP A 507 12.54 2.50 -8.81
CA ASP A 507 12.20 3.57 -9.75
C ASP A 507 13.05 3.58 -11.02
N CYS A 508 14.24 3.01 -11.01
CA CYS A 508 15.05 2.89 -12.23
C CYS A 508 14.48 1.92 -13.27
N VAL A 509 13.55 1.05 -12.88
CA VAL A 509 12.83 0.12 -13.78
C VAL A 509 11.41 0.60 -14.06
N THR A 510 10.68 1.05 -13.03
CA THR A 510 9.25 1.41 -13.16
C THR A 510 9.01 2.87 -13.51
N GLY A 511 10.01 3.72 -13.41
CA GLY A 511 9.88 5.17 -13.28
C GLY A 511 9.54 5.57 -11.85
N PRO A 512 9.56 6.87 -11.51
CA PRO A 512 9.28 7.38 -10.17
C PRO A 512 7.94 6.87 -9.64
N ALA A 513 7.97 6.24 -8.45
CA ALA A 513 6.81 5.63 -7.83
C ALA A 513 6.83 5.86 -6.30
N THR A 514 6.27 4.94 -5.52
CA THR A 514 6.18 5.05 -4.06
C THR A 514 7.26 4.24 -3.35
N ALA A 515 7.63 4.65 -2.13
CA ALA A 515 8.62 3.94 -1.32
C ALA A 515 8.25 2.46 -1.11
N ILE A 516 6.98 2.16 -0.84
CA ILE A 516 6.53 0.77 -0.63
C ILE A 516 6.68 -0.10 -1.90
N ARG A 517 6.58 0.48 -3.11
CA ARG A 517 6.86 -0.23 -4.37
C ARG A 517 8.36 -0.49 -4.55
N ALA A 518 9.19 0.46 -4.18
CA ALA A 518 10.64 0.28 -4.20
C ALA A 518 11.09 -0.81 -3.23
N ILE A 519 10.52 -0.83 -2.01
CA ILE A 519 10.72 -1.89 -1.00
C ILE A 519 10.31 -3.25 -1.56
N ALA A 520 9.13 -3.34 -2.15
CA ALA A 520 8.62 -4.57 -2.77
C ALA A 520 9.55 -5.08 -3.89
N ALA A 521 10.07 -4.19 -4.72
CA ALA A 521 11.02 -4.55 -5.77
C ALA A 521 12.31 -5.13 -5.20
N GLY A 522 12.85 -4.53 -4.12
CA GLY A 522 14.01 -5.06 -3.40
C GLY A 522 13.77 -6.44 -2.80
N LYS A 523 12.58 -6.65 -2.20
CA LYS A 523 12.17 -7.96 -1.67
C LYS A 523 12.10 -9.03 -2.75
N VAL A 524 11.45 -8.72 -3.88
CA VAL A 524 11.33 -9.64 -5.03
C VAL A 524 12.70 -9.97 -5.61
N ALA A 525 13.55 -8.96 -5.79
CA ALA A 525 14.90 -9.17 -6.30
C ALA A 525 15.72 -10.08 -5.37
N ALA A 526 15.66 -9.85 -4.04
CA ALA A 526 16.39 -10.67 -3.07
C ALA A 526 16.00 -12.15 -3.15
N ALA A 527 14.70 -12.46 -3.20
CA ALA A 527 14.21 -13.82 -3.33
C ALA A 527 14.68 -14.49 -4.64
N ASN A 528 14.67 -13.77 -5.76
CA ASN A 528 15.09 -14.31 -7.05
C ASN A 528 16.61 -14.42 -7.16
N ILE A 529 17.38 -13.53 -6.54
CA ILE A 529 18.84 -13.64 -6.43
C ILE A 529 19.22 -14.86 -5.59
N ASP A 530 18.54 -15.10 -4.46
CA ASP A 530 18.76 -16.29 -3.64
C ASP A 530 18.56 -17.59 -4.42
N VAL A 531 17.46 -17.68 -5.17
CA VAL A 531 17.18 -18.81 -6.06
C VAL A 531 18.24 -18.94 -7.18
N HIS A 532 18.63 -17.82 -7.79
CA HIS A 532 19.68 -17.82 -8.83
C HIS A 532 21.04 -18.32 -8.31
N LEU A 533 21.38 -17.98 -7.06
CA LEU A 533 22.59 -18.43 -6.39
C LEU A 533 22.53 -19.89 -5.92
N GLY A 534 21.40 -20.58 -6.14
CA GLY A 534 21.21 -22.01 -5.86
C GLY A 534 20.64 -22.31 -4.47
N PHE A 535 20.01 -21.33 -3.82
CA PHE A 535 19.37 -21.46 -2.52
C PHE A 535 17.85 -21.29 -2.62
N GLN A 536 17.13 -21.56 -1.55
CA GLN A 536 15.69 -21.35 -1.38
C GLN A 536 15.40 -21.08 0.10
N HIS A 537 15.88 -19.94 0.60
CA HIS A 537 15.61 -19.56 1.98
C HIS A 537 14.17 -19.09 2.14
N GLU A 538 13.52 -19.54 3.20
CA GLU A 538 12.21 -19.05 3.63
C GLU A 538 12.40 -18.13 4.84
N ILE A 539 11.76 -16.94 4.80
CA ILE A 539 11.77 -16.01 5.93
C ILE A 539 10.46 -16.18 6.70
N GLU A 540 10.60 -16.65 7.91
CA GLU A 540 9.49 -16.83 8.84
C GLU A 540 9.60 -15.85 10.01
N VAL A 541 8.46 -15.53 10.62
CA VAL A 541 8.41 -14.77 11.86
C VAL A 541 7.63 -15.57 12.89
N ASP A 542 8.26 -15.83 14.04
CA ASP A 542 7.63 -16.50 15.17
C ASP A 542 6.92 -15.46 16.05
N VAL A 543 5.71 -15.09 15.63
CA VAL A 543 4.82 -14.20 16.36
C VAL A 543 3.44 -14.80 16.41
N ASP A 544 2.95 -15.09 17.64
CA ASP A 544 1.57 -15.52 17.82
C ASP A 544 0.61 -14.35 17.61
N ILE A 545 -0.25 -14.48 16.59
CA ILE A 545 -1.20 -13.45 16.20
C ILE A 545 -2.54 -13.72 16.88
N PRO A 546 -3.08 -12.75 17.61
CA PRO A 546 -4.33 -12.90 18.34
C PRO A 546 -5.48 -13.34 17.44
N SER A 547 -6.26 -14.31 17.90
CA SER A 547 -7.49 -14.71 17.22
C SER A 547 -8.52 -13.57 17.23
N PRO A 548 -9.35 -13.44 16.18
CA PRO A 548 -10.36 -12.38 16.12
C PRO A 548 -11.40 -12.56 17.22
N ARG A 549 -11.77 -11.46 17.87
CA ARG A 549 -12.95 -11.40 18.73
C ARG A 549 -14.14 -11.02 17.87
N LEU A 550 -15.17 -11.85 17.85
CA LEU A 550 -16.35 -11.65 17.00
C LEU A 550 -17.35 -10.61 17.55
N ASN A 551 -17.02 -9.94 18.64
CA ASN A 551 -17.93 -9.07 19.34
C ASN A 551 -18.10 -7.72 18.65
N ASN A 552 -19.36 -7.44 18.34
CA ASN A 552 -19.97 -6.13 18.09
C ASN A 552 -19.08 -5.12 17.34
N ARG A 553 -18.92 -5.36 16.04
CA ARG A 553 -18.19 -4.46 15.12
C ARG A 553 -19.15 -3.47 14.42
N GLY A 554 -20.06 -2.91 15.21
CA GLY A 554 -20.98 -1.89 14.73
C GLY A 554 -20.24 -0.66 14.19
N PRO A 555 -20.95 0.31 13.58
CA PRO A 555 -20.37 1.56 13.10
C PRO A 555 -19.73 2.34 14.26
N HIS A 556 -18.48 2.70 14.07
CA HIS A 556 -17.73 3.55 14.98
C HIS A 556 -16.88 4.48 14.18
N GLY A 557 -17.03 5.59 13.81
CA GLY A 557 -16.22 6.46 12.98
C GLY A 557 -14.69 6.18 13.03
N ARG A 558 -14.00 6.51 11.97
CA ARG A 558 -12.55 6.38 11.85
C ARG A 558 -11.85 7.31 12.86
N ILE A 559 -10.83 6.82 13.55
CA ILE A 559 -9.96 7.66 14.37
C ILE A 559 -8.79 8.11 13.51
N ASN A 560 -8.71 9.40 13.25
CA ASN A 560 -7.66 10.01 12.47
C ASN A 560 -6.51 10.46 13.38
N THR A 561 -5.30 10.48 12.83
CA THR A 561 -4.17 11.18 13.43
C THR A 561 -4.41 12.69 13.39
N THR A 562 -3.86 13.39 14.35
CA THR A 562 -3.94 14.85 14.40
C THR A 562 -2.61 15.46 14.00
N GLU A 563 -2.66 16.62 13.36
CA GLU A 563 -1.48 17.40 13.01
C GLU A 563 -1.33 18.60 13.92
N ARG A 564 -0.10 19.12 14.03
CA ARG A 564 0.19 20.41 14.65
C ARG A 564 -0.60 21.52 13.96
N GLU A 565 -0.96 22.56 14.69
CA GLU A 565 -1.65 23.72 14.13
C GLU A 565 -0.86 24.32 12.95
N ALA A 566 -1.55 24.67 11.87
CA ALA A 566 -0.91 25.12 10.63
C ALA A 566 -0.03 26.36 10.82
N CYS A 567 -0.42 27.28 11.71
CA CYS A 567 0.35 28.48 12.03
C CYS A 567 1.66 28.19 12.76
N GLU A 568 1.75 27.07 13.48
CA GLU A 568 2.94 26.65 14.19
C GLU A 568 3.86 25.81 13.26
N ARG A 569 3.31 24.74 12.68
CA ARG A 569 4.09 23.79 11.88
C ARG A 569 4.69 24.39 10.60
N ARG A 570 4.14 25.49 10.11
CA ARG A 570 4.70 26.22 8.95
C ARG A 570 6.02 26.95 9.22
N CYS A 571 6.42 27.09 10.48
CA CYS A 571 7.58 27.89 10.89
C CYS A 571 8.86 27.07 11.08
N ASP A 572 8.76 25.74 11.09
CA ASP A 572 9.88 24.85 11.36
C ASP A 572 9.82 23.57 10.51
N PHE A 573 10.87 22.74 10.62
CA PHE A 573 10.96 21.44 9.95
C PHE A 573 10.76 20.25 10.93
N GLU A 574 10.16 20.50 12.10
CA GLU A 574 9.79 19.48 13.06
C GLU A 574 8.58 18.64 12.57
N ASP A 575 8.44 17.43 13.11
CA ASP A 575 7.34 16.52 12.78
C ASP A 575 5.97 17.21 12.90
N ILE A 576 5.16 17.07 11.85
CA ILE A 576 3.86 17.73 11.75
C ILE A 576 2.70 16.91 12.31
N GLU A 577 2.88 15.61 12.56
CA GLU A 577 1.80 14.68 12.92
C GLU A 577 2.01 14.11 14.33
N TYR A 578 0.98 14.17 15.19
CA TYR A 578 1.07 13.67 16.57
C TYR A 578 0.88 12.14 16.72
N GLY A 579 0.43 11.44 15.71
CA GLY A 579 0.09 10.01 15.82
C GLY A 579 -1.23 9.77 16.59
N LEU A 580 -1.49 8.50 16.94
CA LEU A 580 -2.66 8.08 17.70
C LEU A 580 -2.32 7.97 19.19
N THR A 581 -3.31 8.26 20.04
CA THR A 581 -3.22 7.92 21.47
C THR A 581 -3.40 6.42 21.68
N GLU A 582 -3.03 5.88 22.84
CA GLU A 582 -3.21 4.46 23.16
C GLU A 582 -4.68 4.03 23.05
N GLU A 583 -5.60 4.80 23.61
CA GLU A 583 -7.04 4.55 23.52
C GLU A 583 -7.53 4.61 22.07
N GLY A 584 -7.06 5.62 21.31
CA GLY A 584 -7.36 5.77 19.88
C GLY A 584 -6.86 4.59 19.06
N ALA A 585 -5.64 4.15 19.28
CA ALA A 585 -5.06 3.02 18.58
C ALA A 585 -5.78 1.69 18.88
N ARG A 586 -6.11 1.43 20.15
CA ARG A 586 -6.89 0.24 20.56
C ARG A 586 -8.30 0.26 19.96
N THR A 587 -8.95 1.40 19.99
CA THR A 587 -10.32 1.57 19.43
C THR A 587 -10.28 1.38 17.92
N GLU A 588 -9.35 2.02 17.21
CA GLU A 588 -9.20 1.91 15.76
C GLU A 588 -8.84 0.48 15.33
N ALA A 589 -7.92 -0.19 16.03
CA ALA A 589 -7.58 -1.59 15.78
C ALA A 589 -8.78 -2.53 15.97
N SER A 590 -9.66 -2.25 16.96
CA SER A 590 -10.85 -3.05 17.23
C SER A 590 -11.90 -2.98 16.11
N ARG A 591 -11.88 -1.94 15.29
CA ARG A 591 -12.77 -1.80 14.12
C ARG A 591 -12.43 -2.77 13.00
N CYS A 592 -11.21 -3.34 12.96
CA CYS A 592 -10.77 -4.24 11.92
C CYS A 592 -11.67 -5.49 11.84
N LEU A 593 -12.16 -5.80 10.64
CA LEU A 593 -13.03 -6.96 10.41
C LEU A 593 -12.28 -8.30 10.43
N ARG A 594 -10.94 -8.28 10.51
CA ARG A 594 -10.10 -9.48 10.48
C ARG A 594 -10.43 -10.37 9.29
N CYS A 595 -10.33 -9.80 8.10
CA CYS A 595 -10.59 -10.48 6.83
C CYS A 595 -9.63 -11.64 6.53
N ASP A 596 -8.59 -11.81 7.34
CA ASP A 596 -7.68 -12.96 7.38
C ASP A 596 -8.32 -14.20 8.01
N HIS A 597 -9.50 -14.06 8.60
CA HIS A 597 -10.32 -15.15 9.10
C HIS A 597 -11.64 -15.17 8.33
N PHE A 598 -11.87 -16.18 7.51
CA PHE A 598 -13.15 -16.40 6.86
C PHE A 598 -14.02 -17.27 7.76
N GLY A 599 -15.31 -16.93 7.85
CA GLY A 599 -16.23 -17.60 8.75
C GLY A 599 -16.05 -17.16 10.21
N TYR A 600 -16.20 -18.08 11.09
CA TYR A 600 -16.23 -17.87 12.53
C TYR A 600 -14.96 -18.37 13.23
N GLY A 601 -14.57 -17.68 14.30
CA GLY A 601 -13.72 -18.22 15.35
C GLY A 601 -12.27 -18.48 14.93
N ILE A 602 -11.86 -19.72 15.02
CA ILE A 602 -10.46 -20.16 14.92
C ILE A 602 -9.96 -20.39 13.49
N PHE A 603 -10.82 -20.32 12.48
CA PHE A 603 -10.43 -20.59 11.10
C PHE A 603 -9.56 -19.47 10.53
N ARG A 604 -8.33 -19.81 10.18
CA ARG A 604 -7.34 -18.91 9.60
C ARG A 604 -7.24 -19.18 8.11
N GLY A 605 -7.86 -18.33 7.30
CA GLY A 605 -7.74 -18.37 5.85
C GLY A 605 -6.96 -17.17 5.31
N GLY A 606 -6.26 -17.36 4.19
CA GLY A 606 -5.66 -16.26 3.42
C GLY A 606 -4.43 -15.57 4.01
N ARG A 607 -3.81 -16.12 5.06
CA ARG A 607 -2.58 -15.58 5.62
C ARG A 607 -1.37 -16.32 5.06
N ASN A 608 -0.44 -15.59 4.44
CA ASN A 608 0.88 -16.09 4.13
C ASN A 608 1.78 -15.93 5.35
N VAL A 609 2.11 -17.05 6.00
CA VAL A 609 3.07 -17.10 7.11
C VAL A 609 4.51 -17.08 6.60
N LYS A 610 4.72 -17.45 5.33
CA LYS A 610 6.02 -17.55 4.65
C LYS A 610 6.01 -16.78 3.31
N TRP A 611 7.17 -16.42 2.83
CA TRP A 611 7.40 -15.95 1.46
C TRP A 611 8.74 -16.44 0.93
#